data_3d404707209ec148b48c8d79d7430abf
#
_entry.id   3d404707209ec148b48c8d79d7430abf
#
_cell.length_a   1.000
_cell.length_b   1.000
_cell.length_c   1.000
_cell.angle_alpha   90.00
_cell.angle_beta   90.00
_cell.angle_gamma   90.00
#
_symmetry.space_group_name_H-M   'P 1'
#
loop_
_entity.id
_entity.type
_entity.pdbx_description
1 polymer ?
#
loop_
_entity_poly.entity_id
_entity_poly.type
_entity_poly.pdbx_seq_one_letter_code
_entity_poly.pdbx_strand_id
1 'polypeptide(L)'
;MNKRTLSLAALTLLDVPPPEQVRIAARTGFTHVGLRLLPATPTDPDYDMLGDTPAVRATLAALMETGIRVSDVEIVRLTPGFTLDDRLQRFMETAARLGAGQVLVAGNDDNLQRSADNLAILAAAGRPFGLTMNLEPMPWTQLRNIAAAQALIAASGREDIGILVDALHFWRAGESLAALSSLPAHHLNYMQLCDGAAQRPESEQELIRQARSARSARNVPGEGGLDLHGLMSALPATLPVSLEVPLDGEQGALPPLQRAQLLFDAAQPYLRACA
;
A
#
# COMPACT_ATOMS: atom_id res chain seq x y z
N MET A 1 10.96 7.85 22.79
CA MET A 1 10.09 8.14 21.64
C MET A 1 9.96 6.87 20.82
N ASN A 2 8.74 6.33 20.65
CA ASN A 2 8.53 5.17 19.77
C ASN A 2 8.76 5.60 18.33
N LYS A 3 9.73 4.97 17.66
CA LYS A 3 10.00 5.19 16.25
C LYS A 3 8.85 4.55 15.45
N ARG A 4 8.30 5.26 14.45
CA ARG A 4 7.31 4.69 13.52
C ARG A 4 7.87 3.43 12.85
N THR A 5 7.05 2.42 12.66
CA THR A 5 7.39 1.28 11.80
C THR A 5 7.60 1.78 10.38
N LEU A 6 8.70 1.39 9.76
CA LEU A 6 9.01 1.73 8.37
C LEU A 6 9.08 0.47 7.53
N SER A 7 8.26 0.43 6.48
CA SER A 7 8.15 -0.66 5.50
C SER A 7 8.65 -0.21 4.13
N LEU A 8 9.28 -1.13 3.40
CA LEU A 8 9.56 -0.99 1.97
C LEU A 8 8.40 -1.61 1.20
N ALA A 9 7.60 -0.81 0.48
CA ALA A 9 6.46 -1.28 -0.28
C ALA A 9 6.88 -2.15 -1.47
N ALA A 10 6.05 -3.12 -1.84
CA ALA A 10 6.33 -4.03 -2.95
C ALA A 10 6.54 -3.31 -4.28
N LEU A 11 5.72 -2.29 -4.57
CA LEU A 11 5.80 -1.53 -5.83
C LEU A 11 7.14 -0.79 -5.98
N THR A 12 7.80 -0.40 -4.91
CA THR A 12 9.08 0.33 -4.92
C THR A 12 10.20 -0.44 -5.60
N LEU A 13 10.23 -1.76 -5.40
CA LEU A 13 11.22 -2.67 -6.01
C LEU A 13 10.53 -3.84 -6.71
N LEU A 14 9.46 -3.57 -7.46
CA LEU A 14 8.65 -4.61 -8.08
C LEU A 14 9.43 -5.48 -9.09
N ASP A 15 10.52 -4.95 -9.65
CA ASP A 15 11.46 -5.64 -10.53
C ASP A 15 12.40 -6.62 -9.80
N VAL A 16 12.35 -6.66 -8.47
CA VAL A 16 13.21 -7.48 -7.62
C VAL A 16 12.40 -8.65 -7.02
N PRO A 17 12.89 -9.90 -7.07
CA PRO A 17 12.20 -11.02 -6.45
C PRO A 17 11.99 -10.84 -4.93
N PRO A 18 10.85 -11.29 -4.36
CA PRO A 18 10.49 -11.07 -2.95
C PRO A 18 11.56 -11.45 -1.92
N PRO A 19 12.29 -12.58 -2.03
CA PRO A 19 13.36 -12.89 -1.07
C PRO A 19 14.48 -11.84 -1.05
N GLU A 20 14.79 -11.25 -2.20
CA GLU A 20 15.83 -10.22 -2.31
C GLU A 20 15.29 -8.87 -1.84
N GLN A 21 14.00 -8.53 -2.08
CA GLN A 21 13.38 -7.35 -1.47
C GLN A 21 13.50 -7.38 0.06
N VAL A 22 13.28 -8.54 0.68
CA VAL A 22 13.45 -8.74 2.14
C VAL A 22 14.89 -8.46 2.57
N ARG A 23 15.89 -8.99 1.87
CA ARG A 23 17.31 -8.77 2.20
C ARG A 23 17.73 -7.32 2.00
N ILE A 24 17.24 -6.66 0.94
CA ILE A 24 17.46 -5.24 0.70
C ILE A 24 16.86 -4.40 1.83
N ALA A 25 15.61 -4.67 2.22
CA ALA A 25 14.96 -3.98 3.33
C ALA A 25 15.81 -4.07 4.63
N ALA A 26 16.33 -5.25 4.95
CA ALA A 26 17.19 -5.46 6.12
C ALA A 26 18.48 -4.65 6.04
N ARG A 27 19.14 -4.66 4.89
CA ARG A 27 20.44 -3.99 4.67
C ARG A 27 20.33 -2.47 4.70
N THR A 28 19.17 -1.91 4.39
CA THR A 28 18.92 -0.47 4.36
C THR A 28 18.30 0.06 5.66
N GLY A 29 17.93 -0.81 6.60
CA GLY A 29 17.42 -0.41 7.91
C GLY A 29 15.90 -0.32 8.02
N PHE A 30 15.15 -0.76 7.01
CA PHE A 30 13.72 -1.00 7.15
C PHE A 30 13.48 -2.10 8.18
N THR A 31 12.32 -2.08 8.81
CA THR A 31 11.89 -3.10 9.78
C THR A 31 10.85 -4.05 9.18
N HIS A 32 10.21 -3.60 8.12
CA HIS A 32 9.13 -4.31 7.43
C HIS A 32 9.26 -4.22 5.91
N VAL A 33 8.53 -5.10 5.22
CA VAL A 33 8.39 -5.11 3.77
C VAL A 33 6.93 -5.38 3.40
N GLY A 34 6.42 -4.68 2.40
CA GLY A 34 5.19 -5.07 1.69
C GLY A 34 5.54 -6.05 0.58
N LEU A 35 4.68 -7.03 0.30
CA LEU A 35 4.93 -8.04 -0.72
C LEU A 35 3.76 -8.14 -1.71
N ARG A 36 4.07 -8.22 -3.01
CA ARG A 36 3.07 -8.45 -4.03
C ARG A 36 2.90 -9.95 -4.28
N LEU A 37 1.73 -10.48 -3.89
CA LEU A 37 1.40 -11.89 -4.08
C LEU A 37 0.62 -12.13 -5.37
N LEU A 38 -0.09 -11.11 -5.87
CA LEU A 38 -0.85 -11.15 -7.12
C LEU A 38 -0.42 -10.00 -8.02
N PRO A 39 -0.09 -10.25 -9.30
CA PRO A 39 0.15 -9.18 -10.27
C PRO A 39 -1.06 -8.22 -10.33
N ALA A 40 -0.80 -6.92 -10.29
CA ALA A 40 -1.84 -5.90 -10.41
C ALA A 40 -2.21 -5.62 -11.87
N THR A 41 -1.31 -5.94 -12.80
CA THR A 41 -1.49 -5.81 -14.26
C THR A 41 -0.88 -7.02 -14.97
N PRO A 42 -1.30 -7.31 -16.22
CA PRO A 42 -0.72 -8.41 -16.99
C PRO A 42 0.78 -8.27 -17.30
N THR A 43 1.33 -7.07 -17.13
CA THR A 43 2.75 -6.78 -17.38
C THR A 43 3.60 -6.80 -16.10
N ASP A 44 2.98 -6.94 -14.94
CA ASP A 44 3.73 -7.07 -13.68
C ASP A 44 4.45 -8.41 -13.62
N PRO A 45 5.63 -8.47 -13.00
CA PRO A 45 6.27 -9.74 -12.69
C PRO A 45 5.34 -10.64 -11.85
N ASP A 46 5.23 -11.90 -12.22
CA ASP A 46 4.59 -12.94 -11.41
C ASP A 46 5.69 -13.84 -10.84
N TYR A 47 5.88 -13.74 -9.53
CA TYR A 47 6.92 -14.49 -8.81
C TYR A 47 6.41 -15.82 -8.22
N ASP A 48 5.21 -16.26 -8.64
CA ASP A 48 4.59 -17.50 -8.13
C ASP A 48 4.50 -17.53 -6.59
N MET A 49 3.90 -16.46 -6.03
CA MET A 49 3.82 -16.24 -4.58
C MET A 49 2.56 -16.84 -3.93
N LEU A 50 1.92 -17.85 -4.51
CA LEU A 50 0.73 -18.48 -3.95
C LEU A 50 0.94 -19.96 -3.59
N GLY A 51 0.75 -20.29 -2.30
CA GLY A 51 0.87 -21.65 -1.78
C GLY A 51 2.30 -22.04 -1.39
N ASP A 52 2.69 -23.32 -1.55
CA ASP A 52 4.01 -23.80 -1.15
C ASP A 52 4.98 -23.85 -2.34
N THR A 53 5.29 -22.70 -2.90
CA THR A 53 6.20 -22.56 -4.04
C THR A 53 7.66 -22.39 -3.61
N PRO A 54 8.64 -22.58 -4.51
CA PRO A 54 10.03 -22.24 -4.23
C PRO A 54 10.22 -20.78 -3.82
N ALA A 55 9.48 -19.84 -4.45
CA ALA A 55 9.55 -18.41 -4.16
C ALA A 55 9.06 -18.11 -2.73
N VAL A 56 7.93 -18.69 -2.32
CA VAL A 56 7.40 -18.53 -0.95
C VAL A 56 8.37 -19.11 0.07
N ARG A 57 8.92 -20.30 -0.15
CA ARG A 57 9.92 -20.91 0.75
C ARG A 57 11.19 -20.06 0.87
N ALA A 58 11.70 -19.54 -0.26
CA ALA A 58 12.86 -18.66 -0.27
C ALA A 58 12.58 -17.33 0.46
N THR A 59 11.37 -16.78 0.32
CA THR A 59 10.95 -15.56 1.04
C THR A 59 10.88 -15.81 2.54
N LEU A 60 10.27 -16.91 2.98
CA LEU A 60 10.24 -17.31 4.39
C LEU A 60 11.64 -17.47 4.98
N ALA A 61 12.56 -18.10 4.24
CA ALA A 61 13.96 -18.24 4.67
C ALA A 61 14.64 -16.88 4.82
N ALA A 62 14.41 -15.93 3.88
CA ALA A 62 14.95 -14.57 3.97
C ALA A 62 14.37 -13.78 5.16
N LEU A 63 13.06 -13.92 5.45
CA LEU A 63 12.43 -13.32 6.64
C LEU A 63 13.05 -13.84 7.94
N MET A 64 13.27 -15.16 8.03
CA MET A 64 13.94 -15.79 9.19
C MET A 64 15.40 -15.36 9.33
N GLU A 65 16.16 -15.27 8.22
CA GLU A 65 17.56 -14.86 8.18
C GLU A 65 17.72 -13.40 8.65
N THR A 66 16.82 -12.51 8.23
CA THR A 66 16.98 -11.06 8.41
C THR A 66 16.22 -10.50 9.61
N GLY A 67 15.21 -11.19 10.11
CA GLY A 67 14.29 -10.67 11.13
C GLY A 67 13.31 -9.59 10.61
N ILE A 68 13.29 -9.32 9.30
CA ILE A 68 12.29 -8.46 8.66
C ILE A 68 10.90 -9.09 8.80
N ARG A 69 9.88 -8.25 9.02
CA ARG A 69 8.49 -8.68 9.06
C ARG A 69 7.73 -8.21 7.83
N VAL A 70 6.68 -8.91 7.46
CA VAL A 70 5.78 -8.47 6.40
C VAL A 70 4.71 -7.57 6.99
N SER A 71 4.60 -6.32 6.50
CA SER A 71 3.57 -5.37 6.90
C SER A 71 2.25 -5.67 6.21
N ASP A 72 2.29 -5.79 4.90
CA ASP A 72 1.14 -5.90 4.03
C ASP A 72 1.41 -6.77 2.82
N VAL A 73 0.34 -7.22 2.20
CA VAL A 73 0.35 -7.92 0.91
C VAL A 73 -0.60 -7.26 -0.08
N GLU A 74 -0.23 -7.32 -1.35
CA GLU A 74 -0.94 -6.67 -2.46
C GLU A 74 -1.27 -7.68 -3.55
N ILE A 75 -2.31 -7.48 -4.32
CA ILE A 75 -3.39 -6.52 -4.29
C ILE A 75 -4.69 -7.26 -4.61
N VAL A 76 -5.73 -7.05 -3.83
CA VAL A 76 -7.07 -7.55 -4.15
C VAL A 76 -7.89 -6.42 -4.78
N ARG A 77 -8.60 -6.70 -5.88
CA ARG A 77 -9.46 -5.74 -6.57
C ARG A 77 -10.92 -6.14 -6.46
N LEU A 78 -11.73 -5.27 -5.90
CA LEU A 78 -13.19 -5.39 -5.96
C LEU A 78 -13.65 -4.89 -7.33
N THR A 79 -13.99 -5.82 -8.20
CA THR A 79 -14.52 -5.56 -9.56
C THR A 79 -15.94 -6.10 -9.67
N PRO A 80 -16.71 -5.73 -10.73
CA PRO A 80 -18.03 -6.33 -10.96
C PRO A 80 -18.04 -7.86 -11.03
N GLY A 81 -16.92 -8.47 -11.42
CA GLY A 81 -16.74 -9.93 -11.50
C GLY A 81 -15.99 -10.54 -10.32
N PHE A 82 -15.88 -9.81 -9.19
CA PHE A 82 -15.20 -10.34 -8.01
C PHE A 82 -15.86 -11.64 -7.52
N THR A 83 -15.05 -12.64 -7.23
CA THR A 83 -15.43 -13.89 -6.59
C THR A 83 -14.36 -14.30 -5.59
N LEU A 84 -14.79 -14.84 -4.46
CA LEU A 84 -13.88 -15.48 -3.51
C LEU A 84 -13.58 -16.90 -3.99
N ASP A 85 -12.59 -17.03 -4.86
CA ASP A 85 -12.16 -18.28 -5.49
C ASP A 85 -10.95 -18.93 -4.77
N ASP A 86 -10.54 -20.09 -5.25
CA ASP A 86 -9.38 -20.83 -4.71
C ASP A 86 -8.07 -20.04 -4.81
N ARG A 87 -7.97 -19.09 -5.75
CA ARG A 87 -6.79 -18.23 -5.89
C ARG A 87 -6.71 -17.23 -4.73
N LEU A 88 -7.83 -16.58 -4.38
CA LEU A 88 -7.90 -15.70 -3.24
C LEU A 88 -7.77 -16.44 -1.91
N GLN A 89 -8.29 -17.67 -1.82
CA GLN A 89 -8.06 -18.51 -0.65
C GLN A 89 -6.55 -18.79 -0.45
N ARG A 90 -5.83 -19.21 -1.49
CA ARG A 90 -4.37 -19.40 -1.42
C ARG A 90 -3.60 -18.12 -1.16
N PHE A 91 -4.11 -16.97 -1.63
CA PHE A 91 -3.54 -15.66 -1.32
C PHE A 91 -3.58 -15.42 0.21
N MET A 92 -4.72 -15.61 0.86
CA MET A 92 -4.87 -15.40 2.30
C MET A 92 -4.03 -16.38 3.12
N GLU A 93 -4.00 -17.65 2.73
CA GLU A 93 -3.16 -18.68 3.36
C GLU A 93 -1.67 -18.31 3.26
N THR A 94 -1.22 -17.86 2.07
CA THR A 94 0.17 -17.45 1.87
C THR A 94 0.49 -16.18 2.66
N ALA A 95 -0.39 -15.19 2.67
CA ALA A 95 -0.24 -13.98 3.47
C ALA A 95 -0.05 -14.29 4.97
N ALA A 96 -0.88 -15.17 5.51
CA ALA A 96 -0.77 -15.63 6.91
C ALA A 96 0.56 -16.37 7.16
N ARG A 97 0.98 -17.26 6.26
CA ARG A 97 2.29 -17.95 6.37
C ARG A 97 3.47 -17.00 6.37
N LEU A 98 3.39 -15.91 5.60
CA LEU A 98 4.40 -14.86 5.54
C LEU A 98 4.34 -13.91 6.74
N GLY A 99 3.32 -14.04 7.60
CA GLY A 99 3.12 -13.20 8.78
C GLY A 99 2.59 -11.79 8.47
N ALA A 100 1.95 -11.59 7.31
CA ALA A 100 1.30 -10.34 6.97
C ALA A 100 0.08 -10.10 7.85
N GLY A 101 -0.17 -8.82 8.21
CA GLY A 101 -1.38 -8.43 8.93
C GLY A 101 -2.34 -7.59 8.09
N GLN A 102 -1.87 -6.99 7.01
CA GLN A 102 -2.63 -6.04 6.20
C GLN A 102 -2.75 -6.52 4.75
N VAL A 103 -3.91 -6.27 4.14
CA VAL A 103 -4.15 -6.52 2.71
C VAL A 103 -4.56 -5.21 2.04
N LEU A 104 -3.88 -4.83 0.97
CA LEU A 104 -4.28 -3.70 0.14
C LEU A 104 -5.44 -4.10 -0.77
N VAL A 105 -6.53 -3.32 -0.72
CA VAL A 105 -7.76 -3.55 -1.49
C VAL A 105 -8.12 -2.33 -2.32
N ALA A 106 -8.25 -2.50 -3.64
CA ALA A 106 -8.67 -1.47 -4.58
C ALA A 106 -10.14 -1.63 -4.97
N GLY A 107 -10.88 -0.52 -5.05
CA GLY A 107 -12.30 -0.48 -5.44
C GLY A 107 -12.48 -0.09 -6.90
N ASN A 108 -12.86 -1.06 -7.74
CA ASN A 108 -13.04 -0.89 -9.18
C ASN A 108 -14.47 -1.28 -9.65
N ASP A 109 -15.44 -1.31 -8.73
CA ASP A 109 -16.84 -1.62 -9.03
C ASP A 109 -17.69 -0.36 -8.84
N ASP A 110 -18.51 -0.03 -9.83
CA ASP A 110 -19.41 1.12 -9.84
C ASP A 110 -20.73 0.89 -9.06
N ASN A 111 -21.02 -0.35 -8.67
CA ASN A 111 -22.17 -0.67 -7.84
C ASN A 111 -21.76 -0.74 -6.37
N LEU A 112 -22.14 0.27 -5.60
CA LEU A 112 -21.80 0.38 -4.19
C LEU A 112 -22.24 -0.83 -3.37
N GLN A 113 -23.47 -1.34 -3.55
CA GLN A 113 -23.97 -2.46 -2.76
C GLN A 113 -23.20 -3.74 -3.07
N ARG A 114 -23.00 -4.06 -4.35
CA ARG A 114 -22.19 -5.23 -4.76
C ARG A 114 -20.76 -5.14 -4.22
N SER A 115 -20.16 -3.95 -4.31
CA SER A 115 -18.82 -3.72 -3.77
C SER A 115 -18.78 -3.92 -2.24
N ALA A 116 -19.81 -3.46 -1.53
CA ALA A 116 -19.95 -3.61 -0.08
C ALA A 116 -20.13 -5.08 0.33
N ASP A 117 -21.00 -5.81 -0.37
CA ASP A 117 -21.23 -7.25 -0.14
C ASP A 117 -19.94 -8.04 -0.37
N ASN A 118 -19.21 -7.76 -1.46
CA ASN A 118 -17.95 -8.39 -1.78
C ASN A 118 -16.84 -8.06 -0.76
N LEU A 119 -16.79 -6.81 -0.29
CA LEU A 119 -15.86 -6.39 0.77
C LEU A 119 -16.15 -7.11 2.08
N ALA A 120 -17.42 -7.26 2.44
CA ALA A 120 -17.83 -7.99 3.64
C ALA A 120 -17.42 -9.48 3.56
N ILE A 121 -17.63 -10.12 2.40
CA ILE A 121 -17.21 -11.51 2.13
C ILE A 121 -15.69 -11.63 2.24
N LEU A 122 -14.93 -10.73 1.60
CA LEU A 122 -13.47 -10.75 1.61
C LEU A 122 -12.92 -10.57 3.04
N ALA A 123 -13.46 -9.61 3.79
CA ALA A 123 -13.03 -9.35 5.17
C ALA A 123 -13.37 -10.52 6.10
N ALA A 124 -14.54 -11.13 5.94
CA ALA A 124 -14.92 -12.32 6.69
C ALA A 124 -13.98 -13.50 6.41
N ALA A 125 -13.57 -13.70 5.16
CA ALA A 125 -12.66 -14.74 4.74
C ALA A 125 -11.22 -14.51 5.22
N GLY A 126 -10.75 -13.25 5.30
CA GLY A 126 -9.41 -12.91 5.79
C GLY A 126 -9.26 -13.00 7.31
N ARG A 127 -10.37 -12.85 8.06
CA ARG A 127 -10.35 -12.83 9.52
C ARG A 127 -9.71 -14.08 10.18
N PRO A 128 -10.00 -15.33 9.77
CA PRO A 128 -9.35 -16.52 10.33
C PRO A 128 -7.83 -16.54 10.14
N PHE A 129 -7.33 -15.80 9.16
CA PHE A 129 -5.91 -15.66 8.84
C PHE A 129 -5.24 -14.45 9.53
N GLY A 130 -5.98 -13.69 10.36
CA GLY A 130 -5.48 -12.50 11.01
C GLY A 130 -5.25 -11.31 10.05
N LEU A 131 -5.91 -11.30 8.90
CA LEU A 131 -5.75 -10.28 7.86
C LEU A 131 -6.81 -9.20 7.97
N THR A 132 -6.39 -7.94 7.95
CA THR A 132 -7.26 -6.76 7.87
C THR A 132 -7.24 -6.22 6.43
N MET A 133 -8.41 -6.02 5.85
CA MET A 133 -8.56 -5.40 4.54
C MET A 133 -8.44 -3.89 4.66
N ASN A 134 -7.59 -3.27 3.84
CA ASN A 134 -7.39 -1.82 3.82
C ASN A 134 -7.75 -1.28 2.46
N LEU A 135 -8.79 -0.46 2.41
CA LEU A 135 -9.23 0.21 1.19
C LEU A 135 -8.24 1.32 0.83
N GLU A 136 -7.71 1.28 -0.38
CA GLU A 136 -6.89 2.34 -0.94
C GLU A 136 -7.72 3.23 -1.86
N PRO A 137 -8.08 4.45 -1.43
CA PRO A 137 -8.72 5.42 -2.31
C PRO A 137 -7.77 5.86 -3.41
N MET A 138 -8.18 5.62 -4.67
CA MET A 138 -7.44 6.04 -5.87
C MET A 138 -8.33 6.93 -6.74
N PRO A 139 -7.99 8.20 -6.99
CA PRO A 139 -8.89 9.20 -7.58
C PRO A 139 -9.49 8.84 -8.94
N TRP A 140 -8.85 7.94 -9.67
CA TRP A 140 -9.31 7.46 -10.99
C TRP A 140 -10.15 6.18 -10.93
N THR A 141 -10.45 5.67 -9.73
CA THR A 141 -11.31 4.50 -9.54
C THR A 141 -12.69 4.93 -9.01
N GLN A 142 -13.57 3.97 -8.78
CA GLN A 142 -14.85 4.24 -8.10
C GLN A 142 -14.63 4.55 -6.62
N LEU A 143 -13.62 3.96 -6.01
CA LEU A 143 -13.15 4.29 -4.67
C LEU A 143 -12.18 5.48 -4.72
N ARG A 144 -12.71 6.68 -5.02
CA ARG A 144 -11.89 7.82 -5.43
C ARG A 144 -11.31 8.68 -4.30
N ASN A 145 -11.85 8.59 -3.10
CA ASN A 145 -11.47 9.43 -1.96
C ASN A 145 -11.87 8.80 -0.61
N ILE A 146 -11.49 9.42 0.50
CA ILE A 146 -11.78 8.96 1.86
C ILE A 146 -13.29 8.82 2.08
N ALA A 147 -14.09 9.79 1.63
CA ALA A 147 -15.54 9.73 1.79
C ALA A 147 -16.16 8.51 1.08
N ALA A 148 -15.67 8.15 -0.10
CA ALA A 148 -16.09 6.94 -0.81
C ALA A 148 -15.68 5.67 -0.05
N ALA A 149 -14.50 5.64 0.57
CA ALA A 149 -14.06 4.52 1.39
C ALA A 149 -14.92 4.36 2.65
N GLN A 150 -15.23 5.46 3.34
CA GLN A 150 -16.12 5.45 4.50
C GLN A 150 -17.54 4.98 4.14
N ALA A 151 -18.08 5.45 3.00
CA ALA A 151 -19.39 5.00 2.50
C ALA A 151 -19.39 3.50 2.20
N LEU A 152 -18.32 2.97 1.59
CA LEU A 152 -18.19 1.56 1.28
C LEU A 152 -18.08 0.70 2.56
N ILE A 153 -17.29 1.14 3.55
CA ILE A 153 -17.20 0.49 4.87
C ILE A 153 -18.58 0.47 5.55
N ALA A 154 -19.26 1.61 5.62
CA ALA A 154 -20.60 1.70 6.22
C ALA A 154 -21.61 0.78 5.52
N ALA A 155 -21.63 0.76 4.18
CA ALA A 155 -22.50 -0.11 3.41
C ALA A 155 -22.20 -1.61 3.61
N SER A 156 -20.95 -1.97 3.89
CA SER A 156 -20.55 -3.37 4.16
C SER A 156 -21.02 -3.88 5.53
N GLY A 157 -21.45 -3.01 6.43
CA GLY A 157 -21.85 -3.35 7.79
C GLY A 157 -20.69 -3.84 8.67
N ARG A 158 -19.44 -3.55 8.32
CA ARG A 158 -18.23 -4.02 9.03
C ARG A 158 -17.43 -2.84 9.59
N GLU A 159 -16.86 -3.06 10.77
CA GLU A 159 -16.01 -2.07 11.46
C GLU A 159 -14.50 -2.46 11.44
N ASP A 160 -14.18 -3.69 11.01
CA ASP A 160 -12.82 -4.24 10.99
C ASP A 160 -12.10 -4.06 9.64
N ILE A 161 -12.46 -3.00 8.92
CA ILE A 161 -11.87 -2.62 7.62
C ILE A 161 -11.10 -1.31 7.80
N GLY A 162 -9.88 -1.28 7.29
CA GLY A 162 -9.04 -0.08 7.31
C GLY A 162 -9.15 0.77 6.05
N ILE A 163 -8.60 1.97 6.14
CA ILE A 163 -8.36 2.88 5.02
C ILE A 163 -6.86 3.09 4.92
N LEU A 164 -6.29 2.76 3.78
CA LEU A 164 -4.91 3.05 3.43
C LEU A 164 -4.84 4.46 2.84
N VAL A 165 -4.06 5.32 3.47
CA VAL A 165 -3.80 6.67 2.96
C VAL A 165 -2.49 6.66 2.18
N ASP A 166 -2.58 6.77 0.86
CA ASP A 166 -1.43 7.03 0.00
C ASP A 166 -1.26 8.53 -0.21
N ALA A 167 -0.05 9.05 -0.01
CA ALA A 167 0.23 10.49 -0.04
C ALA A 167 -0.12 11.14 -1.39
N LEU A 168 0.23 10.48 -2.51
CA LEU A 168 -0.04 11.00 -3.85
C LEU A 168 -1.53 10.95 -4.19
N HIS A 169 -2.19 9.85 -3.84
CA HIS A 169 -3.62 9.68 -4.11
C HIS A 169 -4.46 10.65 -3.30
N PHE A 170 -4.14 10.79 -2.02
CA PHE A 170 -4.76 11.77 -1.13
C PHE A 170 -4.67 13.19 -1.71
N TRP A 171 -3.46 13.60 -2.13
CA TRP A 171 -3.25 14.91 -2.72
C TRP A 171 -4.02 15.12 -4.02
N ARG A 172 -3.95 14.14 -4.93
CA ARG A 172 -4.65 14.20 -6.23
C ARG A 172 -6.16 14.15 -6.11
N ALA A 173 -6.71 13.50 -5.09
CA ALA A 173 -8.14 13.50 -4.78
C ALA A 173 -8.66 14.86 -4.31
N GLY A 174 -7.77 15.82 -4.02
CA GLY A 174 -8.17 17.12 -3.47
C GLY A 174 -8.59 17.09 -2.01
N GLU A 175 -8.21 16.04 -1.30
CA GLU A 175 -8.53 15.83 0.12
C GLU A 175 -7.89 16.89 1.02
N SER A 176 -8.54 17.18 2.14
CA SER A 176 -8.03 18.11 3.15
C SER A 176 -7.42 17.36 4.34
N LEU A 177 -6.41 17.95 4.97
CA LEU A 177 -5.82 17.41 6.21
C LEU A 177 -6.87 17.31 7.34
N ALA A 178 -7.87 18.20 7.35
CA ALA A 178 -8.98 18.14 8.31
C ALA A 178 -9.84 16.88 8.12
N ALA A 179 -10.13 16.48 6.87
CA ALA A 179 -10.84 15.24 6.59
C ALA A 179 -10.07 14.01 7.10
N LEU A 180 -8.74 14.03 6.93
CA LEU A 180 -7.86 12.97 7.42
C LEU A 180 -7.84 12.89 8.95
N SER A 181 -7.71 14.03 9.62
CA SER A 181 -7.72 14.10 11.10
C SER A 181 -9.06 13.70 11.72
N SER A 182 -10.14 13.70 10.94
CA SER A 182 -11.49 13.28 11.40
C SER A 182 -11.72 11.77 11.29
N LEU A 183 -10.82 11.03 10.65
CA LEU A 183 -10.95 9.57 10.52
C LEU A 183 -10.81 8.90 11.90
N PRO A 184 -11.68 7.93 12.21
CA PRO A 184 -11.51 7.09 13.39
C PRO A 184 -10.16 6.37 13.34
N ALA A 185 -9.41 6.42 14.44
CA ALA A 185 -8.05 5.85 14.49
C ALA A 185 -8.02 4.34 14.18
N HIS A 186 -9.09 3.61 14.46
CA HIS A 186 -9.19 2.18 14.17
C HIS A 186 -9.31 1.83 12.68
N HIS A 187 -9.63 2.82 11.82
CA HIS A 187 -9.58 2.66 10.37
C HIS A 187 -8.18 2.94 9.79
N LEU A 188 -7.24 3.47 10.58
CA LEU A 188 -5.90 3.81 10.12
C LEU A 188 -4.90 2.74 10.58
N ASN A 189 -4.55 1.80 9.70
CA ASN A 189 -3.62 0.72 10.01
C ASN A 189 -2.20 1.00 9.51
N TYR A 190 -2.06 1.68 8.37
CA TYR A 190 -0.80 2.14 7.81
C TYR A 190 -1.05 3.18 6.71
N MET A 191 0.01 3.85 6.29
CA MET A 191 -0.01 4.77 5.15
C MET A 191 1.10 4.45 4.16
N GLN A 192 0.93 4.91 2.91
CA GLN A 192 1.99 4.90 1.91
C GLN A 192 2.54 6.31 1.73
N LEU A 193 3.86 6.44 1.89
CA LEU A 193 4.59 7.70 1.76
C LEU A 193 5.35 7.72 0.43
N CYS A 194 5.13 8.77 -0.32
CA CYS A 194 5.91 9.22 -1.47
C CYS A 194 5.78 10.74 -1.56
N ASP A 195 6.48 11.34 -2.50
CA ASP A 195 6.23 12.72 -2.91
C ASP A 195 5.70 12.74 -4.36
N GLY A 196 5.40 13.91 -4.87
CA GLY A 196 4.89 14.12 -6.22
C GLY A 196 4.76 15.60 -6.57
N ALA A 197 4.33 15.91 -7.80
CA ALA A 197 4.09 17.27 -8.20
C ALA A 197 3.02 17.94 -7.33
N ALA A 198 3.29 19.18 -6.90
CA ALA A 198 2.33 19.98 -6.14
C ALA A 198 1.06 20.30 -6.93
N GLN A 199 1.18 20.40 -8.25
CA GLN A 199 0.06 20.72 -9.12
C GLN A 199 -0.94 19.57 -9.18
N ARG A 200 -2.19 19.88 -8.85
CA ARG A 200 -3.31 18.92 -8.97
C ARG A 200 -3.78 18.85 -10.41
N PRO A 201 -4.33 17.69 -10.85
CA PRO A 201 -4.99 17.60 -12.14
C PRO A 201 -6.15 18.61 -12.23
N GLU A 202 -6.22 19.35 -13.34
CA GLU A 202 -7.26 20.38 -13.56
C GLU A 202 -8.57 19.77 -14.11
N SER A 203 -8.52 18.52 -14.57
CA SER A 203 -9.68 17.83 -15.15
C SER A 203 -9.65 16.33 -14.85
N GLU A 204 -10.83 15.69 -14.94
CA GLU A 204 -10.95 14.24 -14.80
C GLU A 204 -10.14 13.50 -15.89
N GLN A 205 -10.09 14.03 -17.10
CA GLN A 205 -9.30 13.46 -18.21
C GLN A 205 -7.81 13.49 -17.89
N GLU A 206 -7.32 14.57 -17.31
CA GLU A 206 -5.94 14.68 -16.86
C GLU A 206 -5.66 13.72 -15.70
N LEU A 207 -6.56 13.63 -14.74
CA LEU A 207 -6.47 12.68 -13.63
C LEU A 207 -6.36 11.24 -14.14
N ILE A 208 -7.21 10.84 -15.10
CA ILE A 208 -7.17 9.50 -15.71
C ILE A 208 -5.85 9.28 -16.47
N ARG A 209 -5.36 10.32 -17.17
CA ARG A 209 -4.06 10.25 -17.85
C ARG A 209 -2.92 10.08 -16.85
N GLN A 210 -2.93 10.84 -15.76
CA GLN A 210 -1.95 10.74 -14.68
C GLN A 210 -2.07 9.42 -13.91
N ALA A 211 -3.26 8.80 -13.85
CA ALA A 211 -3.43 7.48 -13.26
C ALA A 211 -2.58 6.41 -13.98
N ARG A 212 -2.51 6.49 -15.32
CA ARG A 212 -1.68 5.57 -16.11
C ARG A 212 -0.19 5.72 -15.83
N SER A 213 0.25 6.90 -15.39
CA SER A 213 1.61 7.21 -14.98
C SER A 213 1.79 7.25 -13.46
N ALA A 214 0.79 6.84 -12.67
CA ALA A 214 0.86 6.91 -11.21
C ALA A 214 1.98 6.05 -10.61
N ARG A 215 2.44 5.05 -11.35
CA ARG A 215 3.62 4.26 -11.01
C ARG A 215 4.93 5.02 -11.25
N SER A 216 4.98 5.93 -12.23
CA SER A 216 6.18 6.68 -12.64
C SER A 216 6.15 8.16 -12.26
N ALA A 217 5.09 8.63 -11.61
CA ALA A 217 4.91 10.04 -11.23
C ALA A 217 5.12 10.27 -9.73
N ARG A 218 5.81 9.34 -9.05
CA ARG A 218 6.17 9.48 -7.64
C ARG A 218 7.60 9.98 -7.55
N ASN A 219 7.82 10.90 -6.63
CA ASN A 219 9.11 11.47 -6.32
C ASN A 219 9.62 10.94 -4.99
N VAL A 220 10.92 10.95 -4.82
CA VAL A 220 11.58 10.74 -3.54
C VAL A 220 11.01 11.75 -2.52
N PRO A 221 10.69 11.34 -1.28
CA PRO A 221 10.19 12.26 -0.26
C PRO A 221 11.09 13.49 -0.10
N GLY A 222 10.51 14.69 -0.29
CA GLY A 222 11.21 15.98 -0.28
C GLY A 222 11.70 16.48 -1.64
N GLU A 223 11.57 15.71 -2.70
CA GLU A 223 11.89 16.13 -4.07
C GLU A 223 10.66 16.56 -4.89
N GLY A 224 9.48 16.48 -4.30
CA GLY A 224 8.22 16.93 -4.89
C GLY A 224 7.72 18.20 -4.25
N GLY A 225 6.40 18.34 -4.18
CA GLY A 225 5.74 19.54 -3.62
C GLY A 225 4.51 19.21 -2.78
N LEU A 226 4.37 17.95 -2.31
CA LEU A 226 3.30 17.59 -1.40
C LEU A 226 3.60 18.09 0.01
N ASP A 227 2.58 18.53 0.75
CA ASP A 227 2.72 18.86 2.16
C ASP A 227 2.87 17.60 3.02
N LEU A 228 4.03 16.95 2.93
CA LEU A 228 4.32 15.73 3.67
C LEU A 228 4.36 15.96 5.19
N HIS A 229 4.83 17.12 5.65
CA HIS A 229 4.83 17.47 7.08
C HIS A 229 3.41 17.64 7.62
N GLY A 230 2.54 18.33 6.90
CA GLY A 230 1.14 18.46 7.24
C GLY A 230 0.43 17.10 7.25
N LEU A 231 0.67 16.28 6.23
CA LEU A 231 0.11 14.92 6.14
C LEU A 231 0.53 14.05 7.34
N MET A 232 1.83 14.01 7.65
CA MET A 232 2.36 13.23 8.76
C MET A 232 1.89 13.72 10.13
N SER A 233 1.62 15.03 10.26
CA SER A 233 1.08 15.63 11.49
C SER A 233 -0.42 15.38 11.68
N ALA A 234 -1.17 15.21 10.59
CA ALA A 234 -2.60 14.89 10.62
C ALA A 234 -2.88 13.40 10.94
N LEU A 235 -1.88 12.54 10.88
CA LEU A 235 -1.97 11.10 11.13
C LEU A 235 -1.43 10.73 12.53
N PRO A 236 -1.92 9.63 13.15
CA PRO A 236 -1.40 9.15 14.42
C PRO A 236 0.13 9.02 14.42
N ALA A 237 0.80 9.51 15.46
CA ALA A 237 2.26 9.53 15.54
C ALA A 237 2.93 8.14 15.50
N THR A 238 2.17 7.08 15.77
CA THR A 238 2.63 5.68 15.74
C THR A 238 2.20 4.92 14.48
N LEU A 239 1.45 5.57 13.57
CA LEU A 239 0.96 4.91 12.36
C LEU A 239 2.13 4.37 11.54
N PRO A 240 2.13 3.08 11.15
CA PRO A 240 3.14 2.51 10.26
C PRO A 240 3.19 3.24 8.92
N VAL A 241 4.40 3.40 8.39
CA VAL A 241 4.67 4.06 7.11
C VAL A 241 5.31 3.06 6.16
N SER A 242 4.75 2.92 4.97
CA SER A 242 5.30 2.14 3.87
C SER A 242 5.80 3.09 2.77
N LEU A 243 7.06 2.98 2.34
CA LEU A 243 7.58 3.80 1.25
C LEU A 243 7.21 3.18 -0.08
N GLU A 244 6.31 3.84 -0.82
CA GLU A 244 5.87 3.40 -2.13
C GLU A 244 6.30 4.39 -3.21
N VAL A 245 7.54 4.20 -3.69
CA VAL A 245 8.16 5.10 -4.66
C VAL A 245 8.86 4.29 -5.75
N PRO A 246 8.11 3.78 -6.73
CA PRO A 246 8.75 3.22 -7.92
C PRO A 246 9.46 4.34 -8.67
N LEU A 247 10.78 4.31 -8.63
CA LEU A 247 11.63 5.30 -9.28
C LEU A 247 11.76 5.00 -10.77
N ASP A 248 11.85 6.05 -11.59
CA ASP A 248 12.13 5.98 -13.02
C ASP A 248 13.36 6.83 -13.39
N GLY A 249 13.65 6.93 -14.68
CA GLY A 249 14.79 7.70 -15.18
C GLY A 249 16.12 7.27 -14.56
N GLU A 250 16.98 8.24 -14.24
CA GLU A 250 18.31 8.01 -13.67
C GLU A 250 18.26 7.35 -12.30
N GLN A 251 17.32 7.77 -11.45
CA GLN A 251 17.14 7.18 -10.12
C GLN A 251 16.60 5.74 -10.22
N GLY A 252 15.72 5.46 -11.18
CA GLY A 252 15.23 4.10 -11.45
C GLY A 252 16.30 3.15 -11.99
N ALA A 253 17.31 3.69 -12.67
CA ALA A 253 18.46 2.92 -13.17
C ALA A 253 19.48 2.54 -12.09
N LEU A 254 19.38 3.10 -10.88
CA LEU A 254 20.23 2.73 -9.76
C LEU A 254 20.04 1.26 -9.37
N PRO A 255 21.09 0.59 -8.87
CA PRO A 255 20.95 -0.74 -8.26
C PRO A 255 19.87 -0.76 -7.17
N PRO A 256 19.09 -1.86 -7.03
CA PRO A 256 17.96 -1.92 -6.10
C PRO A 256 18.28 -1.51 -4.67
N LEU A 257 19.46 -1.91 -4.16
CA LEU A 257 19.91 -1.51 -2.82
C LEU A 257 20.10 0.01 -2.69
N GLN A 258 20.62 0.66 -3.74
CA GLN A 258 20.81 2.12 -3.74
C GLN A 258 19.48 2.85 -3.84
N ARG A 259 18.52 2.34 -4.63
CA ARG A 259 17.14 2.87 -4.66
C ARG A 259 16.51 2.82 -3.27
N ALA A 260 16.60 1.68 -2.61
CA ALA A 260 16.03 1.52 -1.26
C ALA A 260 16.73 2.43 -0.23
N GLN A 261 18.06 2.58 -0.31
CA GLN A 261 18.83 3.45 0.60
C GLN A 261 18.47 4.92 0.40
N LEU A 262 18.40 5.37 -0.85
CA LEU A 262 17.97 6.74 -1.18
C LEU A 262 16.62 7.07 -0.53
N LEU A 263 15.65 6.19 -0.69
CA LEU A 263 14.31 6.39 -0.15
C LEU A 263 14.27 6.31 1.37
N PHE A 264 15.02 5.39 1.97
CA PHE A 264 15.14 5.28 3.42
C PHE A 264 15.66 6.56 4.05
N ASP A 265 16.75 7.11 3.47
CA ASP A 265 17.37 8.33 3.98
C ASP A 265 16.45 9.55 3.79
N ALA A 266 15.82 9.67 2.64
CA ALA A 266 14.89 10.76 2.32
C ALA A 266 13.64 10.77 3.22
N ALA A 267 13.20 9.61 3.69
CA ALA A 267 12.03 9.54 4.57
C ALA A 267 12.31 9.96 6.02
N GLN A 268 13.56 9.92 6.49
CA GLN A 268 13.90 10.12 7.91
C GLN A 268 13.38 11.46 8.50
N PRO A 269 13.37 12.60 7.79
CA PRO A 269 12.81 13.85 8.32
C PRO A 269 11.32 13.77 8.68
N TYR A 270 10.55 12.94 7.97
CA TYR A 270 9.11 12.81 8.12
C TYR A 270 8.68 11.78 9.17
N LEU A 271 9.58 10.90 9.60
CA LEU A 271 9.28 9.84 10.56
C LEU A 271 9.41 10.27 12.03
N ARG A 272 10.02 11.41 12.27
CA ARG A 272 10.16 11.97 13.61
C ARG A 272 8.83 12.60 14.00
N ALA A 273 8.26 12.21 15.16
CA ALA A 273 7.12 12.94 15.70
C ALA A 273 7.53 14.43 15.83
N CYS A 274 6.73 15.35 15.30
CA CYS A 274 6.88 16.76 15.60
C CYS A 274 6.75 16.90 17.12
N ALA A 275 7.75 17.55 17.74
CA ALA A 275 7.82 17.79 19.18
C ALA A 275 6.75 18.80 19.58
#